data_cefc0822bdbaa65695d2afbca825b7a9
#
_entry.id   cefc0822bdbaa65695d2afbca825b7a9
#
_cell.length_a   1.000
_cell.length_b   1.000
_cell.length_c   1.000
_cell.angle_alpha   90.00
_cell.angle_beta   90.00
_cell.angle_gamma   90.00
#
_symmetry.space_group_name_H-M   'P 1'
#
loop_
_entity.id
_entity.type
_entity.pdbx_description
1 polymer ?
#
loop_
_entity_poly.entity_id
_entity_poly.type
_entity_poly.pdbx_seq_one_letter_code
_entity_poly.pdbx_strand_id
1 'polypeptide(L)'
;MAGITEWEAHRLLEGSSKLFHSILVARIMEVLATEFSAIPQDWGIVGLLHDLDYDATVDDPPRHGNLAAEILAEKLPETSLHAIRAHDYRSGVKPVTQLDRALIFADNLAILIENQKLKTPCTPSVLFEAIRLECRDKPWIGENVLKFAEREGLAIWDVVNKIGPS
;
A
#
# COMPACT_ATOMS: atom_id res chain seq x y z
N MET A 1 11.27 8.99 12.80
CA MET A 1 12.22 8.35 11.87
C MET A 1 12.01 6.86 11.96
N ALA A 2 11.95 6.16 10.84
CA ALA A 2 11.98 4.70 10.86
C ALA A 2 13.28 4.23 11.50
N GLY A 3 13.22 3.31 12.45
CA GLY A 3 14.42 2.72 13.06
C GLY A 3 15.07 1.63 12.19
N ILE A 4 14.57 1.44 10.96
CA ILE A 4 15.02 0.43 10.00
C ILE A 4 15.38 1.11 8.68
N THR A 5 16.46 0.69 8.06
CA THR A 5 16.85 1.16 6.73
C THR A 5 16.08 0.42 5.63
N GLU A 6 15.99 1.03 4.44
CA GLU A 6 15.38 0.40 3.27
C GLU A 6 16.06 -0.94 2.92
N TRP A 7 17.38 -1.00 3.02
CA TRP A 7 18.14 -2.25 2.80
C TRP A 7 17.75 -3.36 3.78
N GLU A 8 17.61 -3.02 5.08
CA GLU A 8 17.15 -3.99 6.09
C GLU A 8 15.70 -4.42 5.85
N ALA A 9 14.85 -3.50 5.43
CA ALA A 9 13.46 -3.79 5.08
C ALA A 9 13.37 -4.76 3.88
N HIS A 10 14.15 -4.54 2.83
CA HIS A 10 14.24 -5.49 1.70
C HIS A 10 14.72 -6.87 2.14
N ARG A 11 15.70 -6.95 3.04
CA ARG A 11 16.17 -8.22 3.56
C ARG A 11 15.11 -9.00 4.34
N LEU A 12 14.22 -8.32 5.05
CA LEU A 12 13.11 -8.99 5.74
C LEU A 12 12.11 -9.63 4.77
N LEU A 13 12.05 -9.15 3.54
CA LEU A 13 11.16 -9.68 2.49
C LEU A 13 11.84 -10.70 1.57
N GLU A 14 13.10 -11.10 1.83
CA GLU A 14 13.77 -12.13 1.04
C GLU A 14 12.98 -13.44 1.08
N GLY A 15 12.56 -13.91 -0.10
CA GLY A 15 11.76 -15.13 -0.25
C GLY A 15 10.25 -14.95 -0.06
N SER A 16 9.78 -13.75 0.28
CA SER A 16 8.33 -13.47 0.36
C SER A 16 7.67 -13.53 -1.00
N SER A 17 6.49 -14.17 -1.06
CA SER A 17 5.63 -14.17 -2.24
C SER A 17 5.12 -12.78 -2.62
N LYS A 18 5.17 -11.83 -1.67
CA LYS A 18 4.69 -10.45 -1.80
C LYS A 18 5.76 -9.43 -2.16
N LEU A 19 7.01 -9.82 -2.37
CA LEU A 19 8.12 -8.90 -2.58
C LEU A 19 7.83 -7.85 -3.68
N PHE A 20 7.40 -8.27 -4.87
CA PHE A 20 7.14 -7.35 -5.98
C PHE A 20 5.95 -6.44 -5.72
N HIS A 21 4.89 -6.97 -5.14
CA HIS A 21 3.72 -6.20 -4.69
C HIS A 21 4.14 -5.13 -3.67
N SER A 22 4.87 -5.52 -2.64
CA SER A 22 5.36 -4.61 -1.59
C SER A 22 6.26 -3.50 -2.14
N ILE A 23 7.10 -3.78 -3.13
CA ILE A 23 7.91 -2.76 -3.82
C ILE A 23 7.00 -1.76 -4.56
N LEU A 24 5.95 -2.22 -5.23
CA LEU A 24 5.00 -1.34 -5.90
C LEU A 24 4.24 -0.47 -4.89
N VAL A 25 3.76 -1.06 -3.79
CA VAL A 25 3.11 -0.30 -2.71
C VAL A 25 4.05 0.73 -2.11
N ALA A 26 5.32 0.40 -1.87
CA ALA A 26 6.32 1.35 -1.38
C ALA A 26 6.46 2.57 -2.30
N ARG A 27 6.58 2.36 -3.61
CA ARG A 27 6.67 3.47 -4.59
C ARG A 27 5.42 4.35 -4.59
N ILE A 28 4.23 3.76 -4.50
CA ILE A 28 2.99 4.53 -4.39
C ILE A 28 2.99 5.35 -3.09
N MET A 29 3.41 4.78 -1.98
CA MET A 29 3.49 5.46 -0.69
C MET A 29 4.49 6.62 -0.70
N GLU A 30 5.62 6.52 -1.37
CA GLU A 30 6.60 7.62 -1.54
C GLU A 30 6.00 8.79 -2.33
N VAL A 31 5.24 8.49 -3.40
CA VAL A 31 4.52 9.51 -4.16
C VAL A 31 3.49 10.21 -3.28
N LEU A 32 2.68 9.45 -2.54
CA LEU A 32 1.67 10.01 -1.63
C LEU A 32 2.31 10.84 -0.52
N ALA A 33 3.41 10.39 0.05
CA ALA A 33 4.15 11.16 1.07
C ALA A 33 4.56 12.53 0.54
N THR A 34 5.02 12.61 -0.70
CA THR A 34 5.37 13.88 -1.35
C THR A 34 4.14 14.78 -1.51
N GLU A 35 3.00 14.23 -1.94
CA GLU A 35 1.74 14.99 -2.07
C GLU A 35 1.23 15.53 -0.72
N PHE A 36 1.47 14.79 0.36
CA PHE A 36 1.02 15.17 1.72
C PHE A 36 2.09 15.85 2.57
N SER A 37 3.22 16.25 1.98
CA SER A 37 4.35 16.88 2.70
C SER A 37 4.88 16.03 3.86
N ALA A 38 4.81 14.70 3.72
CA ALA A 38 5.41 13.73 4.62
C ALA A 38 6.80 13.31 4.11
N ILE A 39 7.50 12.47 4.86
CA ILE A 39 8.82 11.97 4.49
C ILE A 39 8.65 10.73 3.58
N PRO A 40 9.03 10.79 2.28
CA PRO A 40 8.82 9.69 1.34
C PRO A 40 9.43 8.39 1.81
N GLN A 41 10.66 8.42 2.32
CA GLN A 41 11.35 7.22 2.80
C GLN A 41 10.62 6.52 3.95
N ASP A 42 10.05 7.28 4.90
CA ASP A 42 9.32 6.70 6.04
C ASP A 42 8.04 6.01 5.56
N TRP A 43 7.30 6.65 4.65
CA TRP A 43 6.08 6.07 4.09
C TRP A 43 6.38 4.90 3.15
N GLY A 44 7.46 4.98 2.38
CA GLY A 44 7.93 3.89 1.52
C GLY A 44 8.24 2.62 2.32
N ILE A 45 8.94 2.76 3.47
CA ILE A 45 9.22 1.63 4.37
C ILE A 45 7.93 0.99 4.91
N VAL A 46 6.92 1.79 5.25
CA VAL A 46 5.62 1.26 5.69
C VAL A 46 4.96 0.47 4.56
N GLY A 47 4.95 1.01 3.34
CA GLY A 47 4.45 0.31 2.16
C GLY A 47 5.22 -0.96 1.85
N LEU A 48 6.55 -0.95 2.00
CA LEU A 48 7.40 -2.11 1.74
C LEU A 48 7.11 -3.25 2.74
N LEU A 49 6.83 -2.94 4.00
CA LEU A 49 6.73 -3.94 5.08
C LEU A 49 5.28 -4.29 5.46
N HIS A 50 4.26 -3.72 4.81
CA HIS A 50 2.86 -3.94 5.20
C HIS A 50 2.43 -5.41 5.13
N ASP A 51 2.92 -6.15 4.16
CA ASP A 51 2.63 -7.57 3.88
C ASP A 51 3.72 -8.54 4.37
N LEU A 52 4.59 -8.10 5.32
CA LEU A 52 5.71 -8.90 5.82
C LEU A 52 5.28 -10.27 6.37
N ASP A 53 4.08 -10.35 6.91
CA ASP A 53 3.52 -11.56 7.52
C ASP A 53 2.60 -12.36 6.59
N TYR A 54 2.42 -11.93 5.34
CA TYR A 54 1.41 -12.50 4.44
C TYR A 54 1.53 -14.03 4.32
N ASP A 55 2.72 -14.54 4.00
CA ASP A 55 2.95 -15.98 3.80
C ASP A 55 2.73 -16.80 5.08
N ALA A 56 2.88 -16.18 6.25
CA ALA A 56 2.66 -16.81 7.55
C ALA A 56 1.21 -16.72 8.05
N THR A 57 0.39 -15.87 7.44
CA THR A 57 -0.98 -15.56 7.89
C THR A 57 -2.04 -15.90 6.84
N VAL A 58 -1.67 -16.55 5.75
CA VAL A 58 -2.59 -16.89 4.65
C VAL A 58 -3.80 -17.70 5.13
N ASP A 59 -3.60 -18.58 6.11
CA ASP A 59 -4.65 -19.40 6.72
C ASP A 59 -5.27 -18.78 7.99
N ASP A 60 -4.79 -17.61 8.41
CA ASP A 60 -5.29 -16.86 9.58
C ASP A 60 -5.43 -15.36 9.26
N PRO A 61 -6.41 -14.99 8.38
CA PRO A 61 -6.55 -13.62 7.92
C PRO A 61 -6.72 -12.55 9.01
N PRO A 62 -7.38 -12.82 10.17
CA PRO A 62 -7.45 -11.85 11.26
C PRO A 62 -6.10 -11.50 11.88
N ARG A 63 -5.09 -12.35 11.72
CA ARG A 63 -3.74 -12.12 12.23
C ARG A 63 -2.88 -11.29 11.26
N HIS A 64 -3.26 -11.22 10.00
CA HIS A 64 -2.56 -10.46 8.98
C HIS A 64 -2.46 -8.97 9.33
N GLY A 65 -1.29 -8.38 9.12
CA GLY A 65 -0.94 -7.04 9.56
C GLY A 65 -0.63 -6.94 11.06
N ASN A 66 -1.33 -7.69 11.91
CA ASN A 66 -1.04 -7.72 13.34
C ASN A 66 0.31 -8.39 13.63
N LEU A 67 0.60 -9.52 12.99
CA LEU A 67 1.89 -10.22 13.14
C LEU A 67 3.04 -9.40 12.54
N ALA A 68 2.84 -8.75 11.39
CA ALA A 68 3.84 -7.84 10.83
C ALA A 68 4.19 -6.72 11.82
N ALA A 69 3.18 -6.09 12.44
CA ALA A 69 3.38 -5.06 13.43
C ALA A 69 4.09 -5.57 14.69
N GLU A 70 3.82 -6.81 15.14
CA GLU A 70 4.54 -7.45 16.23
C GLU A 70 6.04 -7.62 15.90
N ILE A 71 6.37 -8.12 14.72
CA ILE A 71 7.76 -8.31 14.24
C ILE A 71 8.50 -6.97 14.16
N LEU A 72 7.80 -5.90 13.84
CA LEU A 72 8.36 -4.56 13.60
C LEU A 72 8.30 -3.64 14.81
N ALA A 73 7.78 -4.09 15.96
CA ALA A 73 7.47 -3.26 17.14
C ALA A 73 8.65 -2.40 17.65
N GLU A 74 9.89 -2.92 17.57
CA GLU A 74 11.10 -2.18 17.99
C GLU A 74 11.79 -1.43 16.83
N LYS A 75 11.26 -1.54 15.62
CA LYS A 75 11.87 -1.01 14.40
C LYS A 75 11.13 0.18 13.81
N LEU A 76 9.81 0.26 14.03
CA LEU A 76 8.95 1.30 13.49
C LEU A 76 8.20 2.04 14.59
N PRO A 77 7.87 3.33 14.39
CA PRO A 77 7.03 4.06 15.32
C PRO A 77 5.60 3.52 15.33
N GLU A 78 4.87 3.69 16.44
CA GLU A 78 3.52 3.16 16.63
C GLU A 78 2.54 3.64 15.54
N THR A 79 2.70 4.85 15.01
CA THR A 79 1.89 5.34 13.88
C THR A 79 2.03 4.48 12.63
N SER A 80 3.23 4.01 12.33
CA SER A 80 3.50 3.10 11.21
C SER A 80 2.98 1.70 11.48
N LEU A 81 3.17 1.20 12.70
CA LEU A 81 2.64 -0.10 13.13
C LEU A 81 1.11 -0.12 13.10
N HIS A 82 0.46 0.98 13.49
CA HIS A 82 -0.99 1.13 13.39
C HIS A 82 -1.45 1.07 11.94
N ALA A 83 -0.78 1.76 11.02
CA ALA A 83 -1.12 1.73 9.61
C ALA A 83 -1.01 0.30 9.04
N ILE A 84 0.07 -0.43 9.39
CA ILE A 84 0.24 -1.83 8.99
C ILE A 84 -0.88 -2.72 9.54
N ARG A 85 -1.31 -2.55 10.79
CA ARG A 85 -2.45 -3.31 11.33
C ARG A 85 -3.77 -2.96 10.62
N ALA A 86 -3.97 -1.69 10.29
CA ALA A 86 -5.24 -1.16 9.77
C ALA A 86 -5.40 -1.33 8.25
N HIS A 87 -4.36 -1.78 7.52
CA HIS A 87 -4.44 -1.86 6.06
C HIS A 87 -5.42 -2.92 5.57
N ASP A 88 -5.58 -4.01 6.30
CA ASP A 88 -6.57 -5.05 6.03
C ASP A 88 -7.70 -5.02 7.06
N TYR A 89 -8.95 -4.86 6.60
CA TYR A 89 -10.14 -4.81 7.45
C TYR A 89 -10.33 -6.07 8.32
N ARG A 90 -9.77 -7.20 7.92
CA ARG A 90 -9.87 -8.50 8.63
C ARG A 90 -9.10 -8.50 9.94
N SER A 91 -8.12 -7.64 10.11
CA SER A 91 -7.38 -7.43 11.36
C SER A 91 -8.26 -6.88 12.49
N GLY A 92 -9.41 -6.27 12.15
CA GLY A 92 -10.30 -5.59 13.08
C GLY A 92 -9.84 -4.19 13.51
N VAL A 93 -8.68 -3.73 13.06
CA VAL A 93 -8.13 -2.39 13.36
C VAL A 93 -8.70 -1.37 12.36
N LYS A 94 -9.28 -0.27 12.89
CA LYS A 94 -9.88 0.76 12.03
C LYS A 94 -8.85 1.81 11.64
N PRO A 95 -8.84 2.26 10.37
CA PRO A 95 -7.97 3.37 9.96
C PRO A 95 -8.43 4.70 10.58
N VAL A 96 -7.51 5.42 11.22
CA VAL A 96 -7.77 6.71 11.89
C VAL A 96 -6.87 7.84 11.36
N THR A 97 -5.65 7.52 10.90
CA THR A 97 -4.69 8.52 10.41
C THR A 97 -4.72 8.65 8.89
N GLN A 98 -4.05 9.66 8.36
CA GLN A 98 -3.84 9.81 6.92
C GLN A 98 -2.92 8.70 6.39
N LEU A 99 -1.89 8.31 7.15
CA LEU A 99 -0.99 7.22 6.80
C LEU A 99 -1.75 5.89 6.64
N ASP A 100 -2.67 5.58 7.57
CA ASP A 100 -3.48 4.35 7.49
C ASP A 100 -4.29 4.29 6.19
N ARG A 101 -4.96 5.40 5.87
CA ARG A 101 -5.78 5.49 4.66
C ARG A 101 -4.95 5.50 3.38
N ALA A 102 -3.78 6.14 3.42
CA ALA A 102 -2.85 6.15 2.31
C ALA A 102 -2.32 4.74 2.01
N LEU A 103 -2.01 3.95 3.05
CA LEU A 103 -1.56 2.57 2.88
C LEU A 103 -2.67 1.69 2.28
N ILE A 104 -3.92 1.80 2.76
CA ILE A 104 -5.07 1.09 2.17
C ILE A 104 -5.24 1.47 0.69
N PHE A 105 -5.13 2.77 0.35
CA PHE A 105 -5.21 3.21 -1.04
C PHE A 105 -4.07 2.64 -1.88
N ALA A 106 -2.83 2.71 -1.38
CA ALA A 106 -1.63 2.26 -2.10
C ALA A 106 -1.67 0.75 -2.38
N ASP A 107 -2.07 -0.06 -1.39
CA ASP A 107 -2.26 -1.50 -1.54
C ASP A 107 -3.34 -1.82 -2.60
N ASN A 108 -4.52 -1.22 -2.47
CA ASN A 108 -5.59 -1.45 -3.44
C ASN A 108 -5.24 -0.94 -4.85
N LEU A 109 -4.52 0.17 -4.98
CA LEU A 109 -4.03 0.66 -6.27
C LEU A 109 -2.99 -0.28 -6.87
N ALA A 110 -2.09 -0.83 -6.06
CA ALA A 110 -1.11 -1.82 -6.50
C ALA A 110 -1.81 -3.09 -7.02
N ILE A 111 -2.78 -3.63 -6.27
CA ILE A 111 -3.59 -4.78 -6.70
C ILE A 111 -4.31 -4.49 -8.02
N LEU A 112 -4.88 -3.28 -8.19
CA LEU A 112 -5.52 -2.88 -9.45
C LEU A 112 -4.52 -2.87 -10.61
N ILE A 113 -3.34 -2.27 -10.42
CA ILE A 113 -2.28 -2.22 -11.43
C ILE A 113 -1.86 -3.64 -11.84
N GLU A 114 -1.66 -4.53 -10.87
CA GLU A 114 -1.26 -5.93 -11.09
C GLU A 114 -2.35 -6.74 -11.79
N ASN A 115 -3.61 -6.69 -11.29
CA ASN A 115 -4.73 -7.43 -11.86
C ASN A 115 -5.02 -7.03 -13.30
N GLN A 116 -5.00 -5.74 -13.59
CA GLN A 116 -5.28 -5.19 -14.93
C GLN A 116 -4.03 -5.14 -15.81
N LYS A 117 -2.87 -5.58 -15.31
CA LYS A 117 -1.56 -5.51 -16.01
C LYS A 117 -1.31 -4.13 -16.60
N LEU A 118 -1.63 -3.11 -15.81
CA LEU A 118 -1.56 -1.72 -16.22
C LEU A 118 -0.09 -1.31 -16.36
N LYS A 119 0.30 -0.90 -17.55
CA LYS A 119 1.64 -0.33 -17.78
C LYS A 119 1.65 1.13 -17.39
N THR A 120 2.70 1.54 -16.67
CA THR A 120 2.93 2.93 -16.29
C THR A 120 4.14 3.50 -17.04
N PRO A 121 4.11 4.73 -17.50
CA PRO A 121 2.97 5.66 -17.47
C PRO A 121 1.82 5.25 -18.41
N CYS A 122 0.60 5.69 -18.10
CA CYS A 122 -0.58 5.40 -18.92
C CYS A 122 -1.41 6.67 -19.19
N THR A 123 -2.35 6.59 -20.12
CA THR A 123 -3.31 7.69 -20.36
C THR A 123 -4.47 7.64 -19.35
N PRO A 124 -5.15 8.77 -19.09
CA PRO A 124 -6.32 8.79 -18.21
C PRO A 124 -7.41 7.81 -18.63
N SER A 125 -7.63 7.63 -19.94
CA SER A 125 -8.65 6.70 -20.46
C SER A 125 -8.31 5.24 -20.17
N VAL A 126 -7.04 4.85 -20.27
CA VAL A 126 -6.57 3.50 -19.94
C VAL A 126 -6.72 3.22 -18.44
N LEU A 127 -6.33 4.18 -17.59
CA LEU A 127 -6.52 4.06 -16.15
C LEU A 127 -8.00 3.98 -15.76
N PHE A 128 -8.86 4.83 -16.36
CA PHE A 128 -10.29 4.82 -16.09
C PHE A 128 -10.93 3.48 -16.45
N GLU A 129 -10.54 2.89 -17.58
CA GLU A 129 -11.03 1.56 -17.98
C GLU A 129 -10.54 0.47 -17.02
N ALA A 130 -9.28 0.52 -16.57
CA ALA A 130 -8.75 -0.40 -15.57
C ALA A 130 -9.52 -0.33 -14.24
N ILE A 131 -9.80 0.87 -13.75
CA ILE A 131 -10.62 1.10 -12.54
C ILE A 131 -12.03 0.54 -12.74
N ARG A 132 -12.66 0.80 -13.90
CA ARG A 132 -14.01 0.32 -14.22
C ARG A 132 -14.09 -1.20 -14.21
N LEU A 133 -13.09 -1.87 -14.78
CA LEU A 133 -13.00 -3.33 -14.79
C LEU A 133 -12.81 -3.90 -13.39
N GLU A 134 -11.92 -3.31 -12.60
CA GLU A 134 -11.67 -3.74 -11.24
C GLU A 134 -12.90 -3.54 -10.34
N CYS A 135 -13.61 -2.42 -10.47
CA CYS A 135 -14.87 -2.17 -9.75
C CYS A 135 -15.95 -3.21 -10.09
N ARG A 136 -15.95 -3.75 -11.29
CA ARG A 136 -16.89 -4.82 -11.67
C ARG A 136 -16.54 -6.16 -11.02
N ASP A 137 -15.26 -6.50 -11.00
CA ASP A 137 -14.80 -7.82 -10.60
C ASP A 137 -14.52 -7.88 -9.08
N LYS A 138 -13.98 -6.78 -8.52
CA LYS A 138 -13.67 -6.60 -7.09
C LYS A 138 -14.06 -5.19 -6.62
N PRO A 139 -15.36 -4.95 -6.36
CA PRO A 139 -15.88 -3.59 -6.10
C PRO A 139 -15.15 -2.86 -4.99
N TRP A 140 -14.76 -3.57 -3.92
CA TRP A 140 -14.10 -2.97 -2.75
C TRP A 140 -12.73 -2.35 -3.08
N ILE A 141 -11.97 -2.92 -4.04
CA ILE A 141 -10.68 -2.39 -4.48
C ILE A 141 -10.90 -1.04 -5.17
N GLY A 142 -11.74 -1.02 -6.22
CA GLY A 142 -12.06 0.21 -6.93
C GLY A 142 -12.67 1.28 -6.03
N GLU A 143 -13.58 0.89 -5.13
CA GLU A 143 -14.18 1.82 -4.17
C GLU A 143 -13.16 2.45 -3.22
N ASN A 144 -12.23 1.67 -2.67
CA ASN A 144 -11.19 2.20 -1.78
C ASN A 144 -10.30 3.20 -2.51
N VAL A 145 -9.91 2.90 -3.75
CA VAL A 145 -9.11 3.80 -4.58
C VAL A 145 -9.87 5.11 -4.87
N LEU A 146 -11.11 5.03 -5.32
CA LEU A 146 -11.91 6.20 -5.67
C LEU A 146 -12.26 7.07 -4.46
N LYS A 147 -12.70 6.46 -3.35
CA LYS A 147 -13.09 7.17 -2.13
C LYS A 147 -11.90 7.93 -1.51
N PHE A 148 -10.73 7.32 -1.48
CA PHE A 148 -9.55 8.00 -0.98
C PHE A 148 -9.17 9.19 -1.87
N ALA A 149 -9.11 8.98 -3.19
CA ALA A 149 -8.77 10.02 -4.14
C ALA A 149 -9.75 11.22 -4.07
N GLU A 150 -11.05 10.95 -3.99
CA GLU A 150 -12.07 11.99 -3.82
C GLU A 150 -11.89 12.75 -2.49
N ARG A 151 -11.70 12.02 -1.39
CA ARG A 151 -11.52 12.61 -0.06
C ARG A 151 -10.31 13.52 0.03
N GLU A 152 -9.19 13.10 -0.53
CA GLU A 152 -7.91 13.80 -0.43
C GLU A 152 -7.68 14.78 -1.61
N GLY A 153 -8.60 14.84 -2.57
CA GLY A 153 -8.47 15.70 -3.76
C GLY A 153 -7.34 15.28 -4.70
N LEU A 154 -7.04 13.97 -4.76
CA LEU A 154 -5.94 13.43 -5.56
C LEU A 154 -6.40 13.04 -6.97
N ALA A 155 -5.60 13.40 -7.97
CA ALA A 155 -5.72 12.82 -9.29
C ALA A 155 -4.99 11.47 -9.35
N ILE A 156 -5.72 10.35 -9.34
CA ILE A 156 -5.15 8.99 -9.36
C ILE A 156 -4.17 8.83 -10.53
N TRP A 157 -4.49 9.43 -11.68
CA TRP A 157 -3.64 9.40 -12.87
C TRP A 157 -2.26 10.01 -12.62
N ASP A 158 -2.18 11.12 -11.87
CA ASP A 158 -0.91 11.76 -11.53
C ASP A 158 -0.08 10.84 -10.61
N VAL A 159 -0.73 10.19 -9.63
CA VAL A 159 -0.07 9.21 -8.75
C VAL A 159 0.50 8.07 -9.59
N VAL A 160 -0.31 7.44 -10.45
CA VAL A 160 0.11 6.30 -11.29
C VAL A 160 1.29 6.67 -12.20
N ASN A 161 1.33 7.88 -12.76
CA ASN A 161 2.43 8.28 -13.63
C ASN A 161 3.71 8.70 -12.90
N LYS A 162 3.60 9.12 -11.63
CA LYS A 162 4.76 9.45 -10.79
C LYS A 162 5.50 8.24 -10.23
N ILE A 163 4.85 7.07 -10.12
CA ILE A 163 5.52 5.85 -9.64
C ILE A 163 6.55 5.28 -10.61
N GLY A 164 6.60 5.79 -11.84
CA GLY A 164 7.54 5.36 -12.86
C GLY A 164 7.13 4.07 -13.59
N PRO A 165 8.00 3.53 -14.46
CA PRO A 165 7.71 2.32 -15.23
C PRO A 165 7.52 1.09 -14.32
N SER A 166 6.45 0.34 -14.62
CA SER A 166 6.15 -0.96 -14.01
C SER A 166 6.74 -2.10 -14.84
#